data_42dde4be0e6301b9df96e9becd062ecc
#
_entry.id   42dde4be0e6301b9df96e9becd062ecc
#
_cell.length_a   1.000
_cell.length_b   1.000
_cell.length_c   1.000
_cell.angle_alpha   90.00
_cell.angle_beta   90.00
_cell.angle_gamma   90.00
#
_symmetry.space_group_name_H-M   'P 1'
#
loop_
_entity.id
_entity.type
_entity.pdbx_description
1 polymer ?
#
loop_
_entity_poly.entity_id
_entity_poly.type
_entity_poly.pdbx_seq_one_letter_code
_entity_poly.pdbx_strand_id
1 'polypeptide(L)'
;EAHTCGHDFHAAMLLTAAKILKENESMLSGRVRFMFQPAEETFEGAKDMLAHGVLEGVDAALAYHVGSGRMPVGLFMYNSGGTMMYSVDGFRITIHGRGAHGAYPHSSIDPINIGVHVYLALESLIAREADPGKACVLTIGNFSAGSAPNIIPDTAVLQGTLRTNDSASREKLVRRLKEVALKTAEVFGGMAQVEMISEVPPLVCDPAMTDEMVSYMEELPIPGLTPVPDTSASASEDFATIAERVPSVFMYLSAGYMDERGDAPAHNPKVQFNEDVCPIGSACLAHCAVRWLEEHQ
;
A
#
# COMPACT_ATOMS: atom_id res chain seq x y z
N GLU A 1 2.50 -6.24 -22.43
CA GLU A 1 2.22 -5.40 -21.25
C GLU A 1 0.73 -5.11 -21.23
N ALA A 2 0.12 -5.08 -20.04
CA ALA A 2 -1.28 -4.80 -19.86
C ALA A 2 -1.47 -4.04 -18.52
N HIS A 3 -2.51 -3.20 -18.44
CA HIS A 3 -2.95 -2.57 -17.21
C HIS A 3 -3.78 -3.56 -16.39
N THR A 4 -3.14 -4.31 -15.50
CA THR A 4 -3.81 -5.34 -14.71
C THR A 4 -4.30 -4.88 -13.33
N CYS A 5 -4.02 -3.60 -12.99
CA CYS A 5 -4.53 -2.94 -11.79
C CYS A 5 -5.52 -1.80 -12.07
N GLY A 6 -5.74 -1.43 -13.35
CA GLY A 6 -6.72 -0.41 -13.74
C GLY A 6 -6.22 1.04 -13.64
N HIS A 7 -4.91 1.28 -13.60
CA HIS A 7 -4.35 2.63 -13.49
C HIS A 7 -4.62 3.50 -14.72
N ASP A 8 -4.86 2.90 -15.87
CA ASP A 8 -5.34 3.60 -17.08
C ASP A 8 -6.75 4.21 -16.87
N PHE A 9 -7.62 3.52 -16.12
CA PHE A 9 -8.93 4.06 -15.70
C PHE A 9 -8.76 5.26 -14.78
N HIS A 10 -7.84 5.22 -13.82
CA HIS A 10 -7.55 6.34 -12.91
C HIS A 10 -7.13 7.57 -13.70
N ALA A 11 -6.19 7.41 -14.64
CA ALA A 11 -5.72 8.50 -15.49
C ALA A 11 -6.84 9.06 -16.38
N ALA A 12 -7.67 8.19 -16.98
CA ALA A 12 -8.77 8.60 -17.84
C ALA A 12 -9.86 9.36 -17.07
N MET A 13 -10.22 8.89 -15.89
CA MET A 13 -11.20 9.55 -15.01
C MET A 13 -10.69 10.92 -14.56
N LEU A 14 -9.43 11.01 -14.12
CA LEU A 14 -8.84 12.27 -13.67
C LEU A 14 -8.70 13.28 -14.81
N LEU A 15 -8.29 12.84 -16.00
CA LEU A 15 -8.22 13.71 -17.19
C LEU A 15 -9.59 14.27 -17.57
N THR A 16 -10.63 13.43 -17.49
CA THR A 16 -12.01 13.85 -17.78
C THR A 16 -12.52 14.81 -16.70
N ALA A 17 -12.26 14.55 -15.42
CA ALA A 17 -12.58 15.47 -14.34
C ALA A 17 -11.86 16.83 -14.51
N ALA A 18 -10.58 16.81 -14.92
CA ALA A 18 -9.81 18.02 -15.23
C ALA A 18 -10.46 18.83 -16.35
N LYS A 19 -10.95 18.18 -17.40
CA LYS A 19 -11.68 18.84 -18.50
C LYS A 19 -12.98 19.47 -18.00
N ILE A 20 -13.80 18.74 -17.23
CA ILE A 20 -15.04 19.25 -16.66
C ILE A 20 -14.78 20.50 -15.81
N LEU A 21 -13.80 20.43 -14.91
CA LEU A 21 -13.43 21.54 -14.04
C LEU A 21 -12.87 22.73 -14.81
N LYS A 22 -12.08 22.50 -15.85
CA LYS A 22 -11.54 23.55 -16.69
C LYS A 22 -12.62 24.27 -17.51
N GLU A 23 -13.60 23.56 -18.02
CA GLU A 23 -14.75 24.15 -18.74
C GLU A 23 -15.63 25.02 -17.78
N ASN A 24 -15.58 24.76 -16.47
CA ASN A 24 -16.32 25.47 -15.43
C ASN A 24 -15.40 26.27 -14.49
N GLU A 25 -14.18 26.60 -14.91
CA GLU A 25 -13.15 27.23 -14.06
C GLU A 25 -13.62 28.52 -13.36
N SER A 26 -14.48 29.31 -14.00
CA SER A 26 -15.01 30.55 -13.42
C SER A 26 -15.97 30.34 -12.22
N MET A 27 -16.41 29.09 -12.00
CA MET A 27 -17.29 28.70 -10.87
C MET A 27 -16.49 28.19 -9.67
N LEU A 28 -15.18 27.95 -9.82
CA LEU A 28 -14.36 27.39 -8.75
C LEU A 28 -14.01 28.44 -7.70
N SER A 29 -14.25 28.12 -6.44
CA SER A 29 -13.91 28.99 -5.29
C SER A 29 -12.46 28.81 -4.81
N GLY A 30 -11.60 28.17 -5.59
CA GLY A 30 -10.21 27.88 -5.22
C GLY A 30 -9.42 27.29 -6.37
N ARG A 31 -8.43 26.46 -6.06
CA ARG A 31 -7.55 25.83 -7.05
C ARG A 31 -7.60 24.31 -6.92
N VAL A 32 -7.61 23.62 -8.06
CA VAL A 32 -7.49 22.18 -8.13
C VAL A 32 -6.18 21.82 -8.82
N ARG A 33 -5.35 21.01 -8.17
CA ARG A 33 -4.12 20.46 -8.72
C ARG A 33 -4.36 19.01 -9.11
N PHE A 34 -4.08 18.67 -10.35
CA PHE A 34 -4.20 17.31 -10.86
C PHE A 34 -2.85 16.60 -10.74
N MET A 35 -2.83 15.47 -10.03
CA MET A 35 -1.63 14.67 -9.81
C MET A 35 -1.72 13.39 -10.64
N PHE A 36 -1.00 13.35 -11.77
CA PHE A 36 -0.82 12.13 -12.57
C PHE A 36 0.48 11.46 -12.14
N GLN A 37 0.39 10.51 -11.24
CA GLN A 37 1.52 9.88 -10.60
C GLN A 37 2.01 8.68 -11.41
N PRO A 38 3.31 8.55 -11.69
CA PRO A 38 3.93 7.33 -12.22
C PRO A 38 4.29 6.36 -11.08
N ALA A 39 4.67 5.12 -11.43
CA ALA A 39 5.43 4.19 -10.59
C ALA A 39 4.79 3.86 -9.22
N GLU A 40 3.45 3.77 -9.15
CA GLU A 40 2.76 3.34 -7.94
C GLU A 40 3.17 1.92 -7.53
N GLU A 41 3.21 0.97 -8.47
CA GLU A 41 3.55 -0.45 -8.24
C GLU A 41 4.98 -0.69 -7.70
N THR A 42 5.83 0.32 -7.74
CA THR A 42 7.17 0.32 -7.13
C THR A 42 7.25 1.14 -5.84
N PHE A 43 6.16 1.82 -5.47
CA PHE A 43 6.06 2.71 -4.28
C PHE A 43 7.03 3.89 -4.31
N GLU A 44 7.42 4.34 -5.48
CA GLU A 44 8.37 5.46 -5.65
C GLU A 44 7.70 6.73 -6.18
N GLY A 45 6.53 6.58 -6.83
CA GLY A 45 5.88 7.70 -7.52
C GLY A 45 5.43 8.82 -6.59
N ALA A 46 4.75 8.51 -5.50
CA ALA A 46 4.31 9.51 -4.53
C ALA A 46 5.49 10.21 -3.86
N LYS A 47 6.55 9.49 -3.52
CA LYS A 47 7.77 10.04 -2.92
C LYS A 47 8.48 11.01 -3.87
N ASP A 48 8.59 10.63 -5.14
CA ASP A 48 9.21 11.48 -6.18
C ASP A 48 8.41 12.77 -6.37
N MET A 49 7.08 12.69 -6.49
CA MET A 49 6.23 13.85 -6.64
C MET A 49 6.25 14.77 -5.40
N LEU A 50 6.34 14.20 -4.18
CA LEU A 50 6.53 14.97 -2.95
C LEU A 50 7.87 15.71 -2.96
N ALA A 51 8.95 15.06 -3.37
CA ALA A 51 10.27 15.68 -3.48
C ALA A 51 10.29 16.84 -4.49
N HIS A 52 9.38 16.84 -5.47
CA HIS A 52 9.21 17.89 -6.46
C HIS A 52 8.08 18.90 -6.12
N GLY A 53 7.61 18.91 -4.87
CA GLY A 53 6.72 19.96 -4.36
C GLY A 53 5.24 19.80 -4.78
N VAL A 54 4.77 18.59 -5.07
CA VAL A 54 3.37 18.35 -5.51
C VAL A 54 2.35 18.88 -4.51
N LEU A 55 2.67 18.92 -3.22
CA LEU A 55 1.78 19.41 -2.16
C LEU A 55 1.99 20.89 -1.77
N GLU A 56 2.84 21.64 -2.46
CA GLU A 56 3.01 23.07 -2.15
C GLU A 56 1.71 23.84 -2.35
N GLY A 57 1.14 24.39 -1.25
CA GLY A 57 -0.14 25.10 -1.24
C GLY A 57 -1.35 24.22 -1.53
N VAL A 58 -1.29 22.94 -1.16
CA VAL A 58 -2.39 21.98 -1.18
C VAL A 58 -2.87 21.76 0.25
N ASP A 59 -4.18 21.93 0.46
CA ASP A 59 -4.83 21.82 1.77
C ASP A 59 -5.46 20.43 1.99
N ALA A 60 -5.84 19.75 0.92
CA ALA A 60 -6.45 18.41 0.96
C ALA A 60 -6.17 17.61 -0.31
N ALA A 61 -6.27 16.28 -0.25
CA ALA A 61 -6.08 15.40 -1.40
C ALA A 61 -7.17 14.31 -1.48
N LEU A 62 -7.59 13.98 -2.70
CA LEU A 62 -8.59 12.97 -3.00
C LEU A 62 -8.08 12.04 -4.09
N ALA A 63 -8.20 10.73 -3.89
CA ALA A 63 -7.89 9.72 -4.89
C ALA A 63 -8.92 8.58 -4.89
N TYR A 64 -9.10 7.95 -6.06
CA TYR A 64 -9.90 6.75 -6.23
C TYR A 64 -9.10 5.65 -6.89
N HIS A 65 -9.33 4.42 -6.45
CA HIS A 65 -8.84 3.23 -7.13
C HIS A 65 -10.02 2.41 -7.68
N VAL A 66 -9.93 1.91 -8.89
CA VAL A 66 -10.97 1.02 -9.43
C VAL A 66 -10.82 -0.39 -8.87
N GLY A 67 -11.93 -0.99 -8.44
CA GLY A 67 -11.97 -2.38 -7.96
C GLY A 67 -12.50 -3.32 -9.03
N SER A 68 -11.76 -4.40 -9.36
CA SER A 68 -12.24 -5.51 -10.19
C SER A 68 -12.96 -6.57 -9.34
N GLY A 69 -13.64 -7.50 -9.99
CA GLY A 69 -14.27 -8.64 -9.34
C GLY A 69 -15.75 -8.81 -9.70
N ARG A 70 -16.41 -9.78 -9.08
CA ARG A 70 -17.86 -9.96 -9.23
C ARG A 70 -18.62 -8.96 -8.36
N MET A 71 -18.70 -7.73 -8.82
CA MET A 71 -19.45 -6.66 -8.16
C MET A 71 -20.09 -5.72 -9.20
N PRO A 72 -21.24 -5.09 -8.89
CA PRO A 72 -21.84 -4.12 -9.79
C PRO A 72 -20.96 -2.85 -9.87
N VAL A 73 -21.03 -2.15 -10.98
CA VAL A 73 -20.40 -0.84 -11.15
C VAL A 73 -21.06 0.19 -10.25
N GLY A 74 -20.26 1.10 -9.66
CA GLY A 74 -20.77 2.25 -8.91
C GLY A 74 -20.83 2.06 -7.39
N LEU A 75 -20.33 0.93 -6.84
CA LEU A 75 -20.10 0.88 -5.41
C LEU A 75 -18.88 1.73 -5.08
N PHE A 76 -19.03 2.73 -4.23
CA PHE A 76 -17.88 3.45 -3.68
C PHE A 76 -17.64 3.00 -2.23
N MET A 77 -16.50 2.33 -2.05
CA MET A 77 -16.12 1.68 -0.81
C MET A 77 -15.10 2.57 -0.07
N TYR A 78 -15.36 2.86 1.20
CA TYR A 78 -14.58 3.81 1.99
C TYR A 78 -14.45 3.40 3.45
N ASN A 79 -13.58 4.10 4.18
CA ASN A 79 -13.40 3.91 5.62
C ASN A 79 -13.17 5.28 6.29
N SER A 80 -14.18 5.81 6.95
CA SER A 80 -14.07 7.04 7.74
C SER A 80 -13.55 6.80 9.16
N GLY A 81 -13.50 5.55 9.62
CA GLY A 81 -13.07 5.20 10.97
C GLY A 81 -11.61 4.77 11.11
N GLY A 82 -10.82 4.75 10.02
CA GLY A 82 -9.47 4.23 10.15
C GLY A 82 -8.73 3.93 8.85
N THR A 83 -8.04 2.81 8.85
CA THR A 83 -7.10 2.42 7.81
C THR A 83 -7.81 1.83 6.61
N MET A 84 -7.65 2.47 5.46
CA MET A 84 -8.17 1.98 4.17
C MET A 84 -7.29 0.88 3.59
N MET A 85 -5.95 1.04 3.65
CA MET A 85 -5.00 0.03 3.18
C MET A 85 -3.83 -0.12 4.15
N TYR A 86 -3.26 -1.32 4.22
CA TYR A 86 -2.16 -1.62 5.15
C TYR A 86 -0.83 -1.07 4.65
N SER A 87 0.11 -0.88 5.59
CA SER A 87 1.52 -0.62 5.25
C SER A 87 2.15 -1.80 4.52
N VAL A 88 3.25 -1.54 3.84
CA VAL A 88 4.19 -2.58 3.42
C VAL A 88 5.62 -2.13 3.69
N ASP A 89 6.33 -2.93 4.47
CA ASP A 89 7.75 -2.78 4.73
C ASP A 89 8.45 -4.06 4.23
N GLY A 90 9.01 -3.98 3.02
CA GLY A 90 9.81 -5.06 2.44
C GLY A 90 11.22 -5.04 3.02
N PHE A 91 11.75 -6.19 3.37
CA PHE A 91 13.09 -6.28 3.96
C PHE A 91 13.92 -7.42 3.40
N ARG A 92 15.23 -7.23 3.44
CA ARG A 92 16.26 -8.25 3.22
C ARG A 92 17.18 -8.30 4.42
N ILE A 93 17.39 -9.49 4.96
CA ILE A 93 18.34 -9.76 6.04
C ILE A 93 19.46 -10.62 5.44
N THR A 94 20.65 -10.06 5.37
CA THR A 94 21.86 -10.81 4.97
C THR A 94 22.64 -11.18 6.24
N ILE A 95 22.82 -12.48 6.44
CA ILE A 95 23.56 -13.03 7.56
C ILE A 95 24.95 -13.39 7.07
N HIS A 96 25.96 -12.90 7.75
CA HIS A 96 27.36 -13.18 7.51
C HIS A 96 27.90 -14.09 8.59
N GLY A 97 28.39 -15.24 8.17
CA GLY A 97 29.05 -16.23 8.99
C GLY A 97 30.48 -16.48 8.54
N ARG A 98 30.91 -17.71 8.68
CA ARG A 98 32.18 -18.21 8.16
C ARG A 98 32.01 -19.67 7.75
N GLY A 99 32.17 -19.93 6.47
CA GLY A 99 32.03 -21.25 5.86
C GLY A 99 33.11 -22.26 6.33
N ALA A 100 32.74 -23.52 6.21
CA ALA A 100 33.67 -24.65 6.49
C ALA A 100 33.19 -25.95 5.81
N HIS A 101 34.03 -26.94 5.85
CA HIS A 101 33.61 -28.30 5.50
C HIS A 101 32.59 -28.82 6.53
N GLY A 102 31.48 -29.41 6.07
CA GLY A 102 30.37 -29.86 6.92
C GLY A 102 30.74 -30.85 8.03
N ALA A 103 31.87 -31.56 7.91
CA ALA A 103 32.40 -32.43 8.96
C ALA A 103 33.14 -31.66 10.09
N TYR A 104 33.42 -30.38 9.92
CA TYR A 104 34.16 -29.55 10.87
C TYR A 104 33.35 -28.29 11.29
N PRO A 105 32.11 -28.44 11.78
CA PRO A 105 31.25 -27.30 12.11
C PRO A 105 31.82 -26.41 13.21
N HIS A 106 32.65 -26.95 14.10
CA HIS A 106 33.32 -26.18 15.16
C HIS A 106 34.31 -25.12 14.67
N SER A 107 34.76 -25.22 13.41
CA SER A 107 35.61 -24.21 12.77
C SER A 107 34.83 -23.17 11.95
N SER A 108 33.50 -23.25 11.94
CA SER A 108 32.60 -22.36 11.22
C SER A 108 31.89 -21.36 12.14
N ILE A 109 31.20 -20.41 11.52
CA ILE A 109 30.05 -19.66 12.05
C ILE A 109 28.94 -19.89 11.04
N ASP A 110 28.02 -20.78 11.36
CA ASP A 110 27.03 -21.27 10.39
C ASP A 110 25.88 -20.28 10.16
N PRO A 111 25.83 -19.58 9.00
CA PRO A 111 24.78 -18.59 8.74
C PRO A 111 23.41 -19.23 8.49
N ILE A 112 23.34 -20.52 8.14
CA ILE A 112 22.04 -21.25 8.00
C ILE A 112 21.45 -21.44 9.39
N ASN A 113 22.24 -21.92 10.36
CA ASN A 113 21.80 -22.05 11.74
C ASN A 113 21.34 -20.69 12.32
N ILE A 114 22.11 -19.63 12.09
CA ILE A 114 21.75 -18.27 12.50
C ILE A 114 20.43 -17.85 11.85
N GLY A 115 20.26 -18.08 10.53
CA GLY A 115 19.06 -17.72 9.78
C GLY A 115 17.80 -18.40 10.28
N VAL A 116 17.89 -19.66 10.67
CA VAL A 116 16.79 -20.39 11.30
C VAL A 116 16.39 -19.75 12.62
N HIS A 117 17.36 -19.36 13.47
CA HIS A 117 17.06 -18.69 14.74
C HIS A 117 16.52 -17.27 14.55
N VAL A 118 17.02 -16.52 13.57
CA VAL A 118 16.45 -15.21 13.19
C VAL A 118 15.00 -15.39 12.72
N TYR A 119 14.71 -16.36 11.88
CA TYR A 119 13.35 -16.66 11.43
C TYR A 119 12.41 -16.90 12.63
N LEU A 120 12.76 -17.81 13.50
CA LEU A 120 11.93 -18.15 14.69
C LEU A 120 11.77 -16.97 15.65
N ALA A 121 12.80 -16.15 15.82
CA ALA A 121 12.74 -14.96 16.65
C ALA A 121 11.80 -13.89 16.06
N LEU A 122 11.77 -13.73 14.74
CA LEU A 122 10.87 -12.82 14.04
C LEU A 122 9.41 -13.29 14.12
N GLU A 123 9.13 -14.59 14.01
CA GLU A 123 7.79 -15.15 14.26
C GLU A 123 7.32 -14.84 15.71
N SER A 124 8.24 -14.95 16.66
CA SER A 124 7.95 -14.63 18.07
C SER A 124 7.66 -13.14 18.27
N LEU A 125 8.25 -12.26 17.47
CA LEU A 125 7.99 -10.81 17.51
C LEU A 125 6.51 -10.52 17.30
N ILE A 126 5.90 -11.08 16.25
CA ILE A 126 4.46 -10.92 16.00
C ILE A 126 3.62 -11.55 17.13
N ALA A 127 3.96 -12.75 17.53
CA ALA A 127 3.18 -13.48 18.55
C ALA A 127 3.22 -12.85 19.96
N ARG A 128 4.20 -12.00 20.28
CA ARG A 128 4.45 -11.50 21.64
C ARG A 128 4.55 -9.99 21.75
N GLU A 129 4.85 -9.27 20.67
CA GLU A 129 5.04 -7.81 20.71
C GLU A 129 4.01 -7.02 19.88
N ALA A 130 3.35 -7.64 18.89
CA ALA A 130 2.24 -7.03 18.19
C ALA A 130 1.02 -6.91 19.10
N ASP A 131 0.26 -5.83 18.95
CA ASP A 131 -1.01 -5.65 19.66
C ASP A 131 -2.05 -6.60 19.02
N PRO A 132 -2.69 -7.50 19.82
CA PRO A 132 -3.68 -8.43 19.29
C PRO A 132 -4.95 -7.75 18.73
N GLY A 133 -5.20 -6.48 19.09
CA GLY A 133 -6.29 -5.66 18.54
C GLY A 133 -5.95 -4.98 17.22
N LYS A 134 -4.72 -5.16 16.71
CA LYS A 134 -4.22 -4.55 15.47
C LYS A 134 -3.83 -5.63 14.47
N ALA A 135 -4.10 -5.38 13.19
CA ALA A 135 -3.68 -6.30 12.15
C ALA A 135 -2.19 -6.11 11.83
N CYS A 136 -1.42 -7.17 12.07
CA CYS A 136 0.01 -7.23 11.77
C CYS A 136 0.32 -8.56 11.09
N VAL A 137 1.03 -8.51 9.95
CA VAL A 137 1.42 -9.71 9.19
C VAL A 137 2.91 -9.64 8.89
N LEU A 138 3.67 -10.62 9.32
CA LEU A 138 5.07 -10.82 8.94
C LEU A 138 5.15 -12.07 8.07
N THR A 139 5.77 -11.95 6.90
CA THR A 139 6.00 -13.09 6.01
C THR A 139 7.45 -13.09 5.56
N ILE A 140 8.14 -14.21 5.74
CA ILE A 140 9.43 -14.47 5.11
C ILE A 140 9.17 -15.38 3.90
N GLY A 141 9.20 -14.77 2.72
CA GLY A 141 8.87 -15.44 1.45
C GLY A 141 10.07 -16.11 0.78
N ASN A 142 11.30 -15.75 1.19
CA ASN A 142 12.53 -16.34 0.67
C ASN A 142 13.53 -16.55 1.80
N PHE A 143 14.10 -17.75 1.85
CA PHE A 143 15.27 -18.09 2.64
C PHE A 143 16.23 -18.90 1.76
N SER A 144 17.39 -18.32 1.45
CA SER A 144 18.38 -18.95 0.57
C SER A 144 19.77 -18.95 1.21
N ALA A 145 20.46 -20.09 1.11
CA ALA A 145 21.83 -20.26 1.60
C ALA A 145 22.47 -21.54 1.02
N GLY A 146 23.78 -21.49 0.83
CA GLY A 146 24.58 -22.66 0.42
C GLY A 146 24.24 -23.19 -0.98
N SER A 147 25.07 -24.11 -1.46
CA SER A 147 24.92 -24.78 -2.76
C SER A 147 25.22 -26.27 -2.72
N ALA A 148 25.80 -26.76 -1.63
CA ALA A 148 26.20 -28.18 -1.49
C ALA A 148 25.94 -28.68 -0.06
N PRO A 149 25.49 -29.95 0.12
CA PRO A 149 25.08 -30.48 1.42
C PRO A 149 26.23 -30.71 2.40
N ASN A 150 27.48 -30.74 1.94
CA ASN A 150 28.67 -30.97 2.74
C ASN A 150 29.53 -29.72 2.96
N ILE A 151 28.99 -28.52 2.65
CA ILE A 151 29.66 -27.21 2.81
C ILE A 151 28.76 -26.27 3.61
N ILE A 152 29.28 -25.75 4.73
CA ILE A 152 28.67 -24.63 5.42
C ILE A 152 29.02 -23.35 4.64
N PRO A 153 28.04 -22.55 4.19
CA PRO A 153 28.31 -21.34 3.40
C PRO A 153 28.84 -20.19 4.27
N ASP A 154 29.26 -19.11 3.60
CA ASP A 154 29.65 -17.86 4.28
C ASP A 154 28.47 -16.95 4.58
N THR A 155 27.38 -17.10 3.84
CA THR A 155 26.20 -16.20 3.94
C THR A 155 24.88 -16.96 3.83
N ALA A 156 23.85 -16.37 4.45
CA ALA A 156 22.44 -16.73 4.24
C ALA A 156 21.61 -15.46 4.06
N VAL A 157 20.52 -15.53 3.29
CA VAL A 157 19.66 -14.38 3.01
C VAL A 157 18.21 -14.75 3.29
N LEU A 158 17.53 -13.92 4.08
CA LEU A 158 16.08 -13.95 4.27
C LEU A 158 15.49 -12.71 3.64
N GLN A 159 14.33 -12.85 2.96
CA GLN A 159 13.58 -11.73 2.42
C GLN A 159 12.11 -11.90 2.78
N GLY A 160 11.47 -10.79 3.14
CA GLY A 160 10.09 -10.83 3.56
C GLY A 160 9.42 -9.45 3.53
N THR A 161 8.19 -9.44 4.01
CA THR A 161 7.39 -8.23 4.18
C THR A 161 6.77 -8.19 5.58
N LEU A 162 6.69 -7.00 6.14
CA LEU A 162 5.88 -6.67 7.31
C LEU A 162 4.72 -5.76 6.86
N ARG A 163 3.50 -6.08 7.28
CA ARG A 163 2.31 -5.27 7.02
C ARG A 163 1.63 -4.94 8.34
N THR A 164 1.16 -3.71 8.47
CA THR A 164 0.43 -3.23 9.66
C THR A 164 -0.73 -2.33 9.23
N ASN A 165 -1.73 -2.23 10.06
CA ASN A 165 -2.87 -1.34 9.82
C ASN A 165 -2.81 -0.04 10.63
N ASP A 166 -1.71 0.25 11.31
CA ASP A 166 -1.49 1.52 12.00
C ASP A 166 -0.01 1.89 12.10
N SER A 167 0.28 3.19 12.12
CA SER A 167 1.64 3.73 12.10
C SER A 167 2.44 3.40 13.37
N ALA A 168 1.81 3.38 14.54
CA ALA A 168 2.50 3.10 15.80
C ALA A 168 3.00 1.64 15.86
N SER A 169 2.16 0.69 15.44
CA SER A 169 2.56 -0.72 15.29
C SER A 169 3.67 -0.87 14.25
N ARG A 170 3.56 -0.16 13.10
CA ARG A 170 4.59 -0.17 12.06
C ARG A 170 5.95 0.26 12.60
N GLU A 171 6.03 1.46 13.17
CA GLU A 171 7.28 2.01 13.72
C GLU A 171 7.92 1.07 14.76
N LYS A 172 7.10 0.56 15.68
CA LYS A 172 7.55 -0.39 16.70
C LYS A 172 8.11 -1.65 16.06
N LEU A 173 7.33 -2.30 15.17
CA LEU A 173 7.68 -3.61 14.64
C LEU A 173 8.83 -3.56 13.63
N VAL A 174 8.94 -2.51 12.80
CA VAL A 174 10.10 -2.30 11.90
C VAL A 174 11.38 -2.13 12.72
N ARG A 175 11.36 -1.30 13.75
CA ARG A 175 12.52 -1.13 14.66
C ARG A 175 12.88 -2.45 15.33
N ARG A 176 11.90 -3.17 15.87
CA ARG A 176 12.13 -4.44 16.57
C ARG A 176 12.62 -5.55 15.62
N LEU A 177 12.11 -5.61 14.39
CA LEU A 177 12.61 -6.54 13.37
C LEU A 177 14.12 -6.37 13.16
N LYS A 178 14.57 -5.14 12.98
CA LYS A 178 16.00 -4.83 12.83
C LYS A 178 16.81 -5.25 14.07
N GLU A 179 16.34 -4.88 15.25
CA GLU A 179 17.02 -5.24 16.53
C GLU A 179 17.09 -6.75 16.74
N VAL A 180 15.99 -7.47 16.50
CA VAL A 180 15.92 -8.93 16.71
C VAL A 180 16.88 -9.63 15.74
N ALA A 181 16.87 -9.25 14.46
CA ALA A 181 17.75 -9.87 13.48
C ALA A 181 19.23 -9.67 13.84
N LEU A 182 19.64 -8.44 14.18
CA LEU A 182 21.02 -8.12 14.53
C LEU A 182 21.48 -8.87 15.79
N LYS A 183 20.70 -8.77 16.86
CA LYS A 183 21.08 -9.38 18.16
C LYS A 183 21.06 -10.90 18.13
N THR A 184 20.12 -11.50 17.39
CA THR A 184 20.09 -12.96 17.22
C THR A 184 21.35 -13.45 16.48
N ALA A 185 21.79 -12.74 15.43
CA ALA A 185 23.01 -13.12 14.73
C ALA A 185 24.25 -13.04 15.65
N GLU A 186 24.35 -11.99 16.47
CA GLU A 186 25.44 -11.80 17.45
C GLU A 186 25.50 -12.93 18.49
N VAL A 187 24.36 -13.41 18.98
CA VAL A 187 24.31 -14.54 19.96
C VAL A 187 25.00 -15.78 19.43
N PHE A 188 24.94 -16.03 18.12
CA PHE A 188 25.58 -17.17 17.47
C PHE A 188 26.96 -16.84 16.85
N GLY A 189 27.52 -15.68 17.17
CA GLY A 189 28.86 -15.26 16.75
C GLY A 189 28.96 -14.76 15.31
N GLY A 190 27.84 -14.58 14.61
CA GLY A 190 27.78 -14.01 13.27
C GLY A 190 27.35 -12.53 13.28
N MET A 191 27.12 -12.00 12.10
CA MET A 191 26.59 -10.65 11.88
C MET A 191 25.37 -10.69 10.97
N ALA A 192 24.43 -9.79 11.18
CA ALA A 192 23.33 -9.56 10.22
C ALA A 192 23.38 -8.12 9.70
N GLN A 193 22.93 -7.93 8.47
CA GLN A 193 22.64 -6.64 7.87
C GLN A 193 21.18 -6.64 7.43
N VAL A 194 20.43 -5.61 7.81
CA VAL A 194 19.02 -5.45 7.44
C VAL A 194 18.88 -4.26 6.52
N GLU A 195 18.37 -4.53 5.33
CA GLU A 195 18.05 -3.55 4.30
C GLU A 195 16.53 -3.48 4.15
N MET A 196 15.96 -2.28 4.15
CA MET A 196 14.56 -2.08 3.77
C MET A 196 14.50 -1.87 2.26
N ILE A 197 13.71 -2.68 1.57
CA ILE A 197 13.59 -2.68 0.10
C ILE A 197 12.30 -2.01 -0.39
N SER A 198 11.33 -1.82 0.50
CA SER A 198 10.17 -0.95 0.31
C SER A 198 9.69 -0.45 1.67
N GLU A 199 9.16 0.77 1.70
CA GLU A 199 8.63 1.39 2.92
C GLU A 199 7.44 2.26 2.54
N VAL A 200 6.21 1.78 2.83
CA VAL A 200 4.95 2.49 2.58
C VAL A 200 4.13 2.48 3.86
N PRO A 201 3.70 3.64 4.36
CA PRO A 201 2.87 3.70 5.56
C PRO A 201 1.47 3.12 5.34
N PRO A 202 0.69 2.86 6.40
CA PRO A 202 -0.72 2.54 6.24
C PRO A 202 -1.46 3.76 5.66
N LEU A 203 -2.37 3.51 4.73
CA LEU A 203 -3.23 4.53 4.17
C LEU A 203 -4.40 4.80 5.12
N VAL A 204 -4.32 5.91 5.82
CA VAL A 204 -5.35 6.37 6.75
C VAL A 204 -6.01 7.61 6.16
N CYS A 205 -7.32 7.51 5.93
CA CYS A 205 -8.12 8.64 5.45
C CYS A 205 -8.48 9.59 6.59
N ASP A 206 -8.62 10.88 6.29
CA ASP A 206 -9.18 11.85 7.23
C ASP A 206 -10.68 11.55 7.44
N PRO A 207 -11.15 11.32 8.69
CA PRO A 207 -12.52 10.92 8.94
C PRO A 207 -13.55 11.98 8.52
N ALA A 208 -13.31 13.24 8.87
CA ALA A 208 -14.26 14.33 8.59
C ALA A 208 -14.36 14.58 7.09
N MET A 209 -13.21 14.67 6.42
CA MET A 209 -13.16 14.83 4.97
C MET A 209 -13.76 13.62 4.23
N THR A 210 -13.61 12.39 4.76
CA THR A 210 -14.23 11.20 4.16
C THR A 210 -15.74 11.30 4.21
N ASP A 211 -16.32 11.69 5.35
CA ASP A 211 -17.77 11.86 5.50
C ASP A 211 -18.30 12.98 4.59
N GLU A 212 -17.57 14.10 4.44
CA GLU A 212 -17.88 15.15 3.46
C GLU A 212 -17.90 14.62 2.03
N MET A 213 -16.84 13.93 1.59
CA MET A 213 -16.75 13.37 0.24
C MET A 213 -17.88 12.38 -0.04
N VAL A 214 -18.23 11.54 0.94
CA VAL A 214 -19.37 10.62 0.83
C VAL A 214 -20.67 11.39 0.63
N SER A 215 -20.91 12.44 1.44
CA SER A 215 -22.12 13.24 1.31
C SER A 215 -22.22 13.93 -0.06
N TYR A 216 -21.13 14.45 -0.59
CA TYR A 216 -21.09 15.06 -1.94
C TYR A 216 -21.37 14.04 -3.04
N MET A 217 -20.85 12.82 -2.92
CA MET A 217 -21.12 11.76 -3.90
C MET A 217 -22.60 11.34 -3.88
N GLU A 218 -23.26 11.34 -2.71
CA GLU A 218 -24.69 11.04 -2.58
C GLU A 218 -25.60 12.11 -3.20
N GLU A 219 -25.11 13.35 -3.39
CA GLU A 219 -25.85 14.41 -4.11
C GLU A 219 -25.98 14.12 -5.61
N LEU A 220 -25.12 13.28 -6.17
CA LEU A 220 -25.09 12.99 -7.59
C LEU A 220 -26.26 12.07 -8.00
N PRO A 221 -27.09 12.45 -8.98
CA PRO A 221 -28.20 11.64 -9.43
C PRO A 221 -27.74 10.50 -10.37
N ILE A 222 -26.74 9.74 -9.93
CA ILE A 222 -26.14 8.66 -10.72
C ILE A 222 -26.75 7.33 -10.27
N PRO A 223 -27.52 6.63 -11.12
CA PRO A 223 -28.09 5.34 -10.78
C PRO A 223 -27.00 4.30 -10.46
N GLY A 224 -27.14 3.61 -9.33
CA GLY A 224 -26.20 2.57 -8.90
C GLY A 224 -24.99 3.08 -8.12
N LEU A 225 -24.78 4.39 -8.00
CA LEU A 225 -23.78 4.95 -7.11
C LEU A 225 -24.22 4.68 -5.66
N THR A 226 -23.46 3.86 -4.94
CA THR A 226 -23.87 3.33 -3.64
C THR A 226 -22.71 3.30 -2.67
N PRO A 227 -22.82 3.96 -1.48
CA PRO A 227 -21.78 3.95 -0.47
C PRO A 227 -21.67 2.58 0.21
N VAL A 228 -20.42 2.14 0.46
CA VAL A 228 -20.11 0.92 1.21
C VAL A 228 -19.07 1.28 2.27
N PRO A 229 -19.51 1.50 3.51
CA PRO A 229 -18.62 1.90 4.60
C PRO A 229 -17.75 0.74 5.11
N ASP A 230 -16.84 1.06 6.03
CA ASP A 230 -16.01 0.13 6.79
C ASP A 230 -15.13 -0.79 5.92
N THR A 231 -14.78 -0.33 4.74
CA THR A 231 -13.90 -1.08 3.82
C THR A 231 -12.45 -0.91 4.21
N SER A 232 -11.72 -2.02 4.28
CA SER A 232 -10.28 -2.04 4.49
C SER A 232 -9.65 -3.16 3.65
N ALA A 233 -8.47 -2.91 3.10
CA ALA A 233 -7.73 -3.88 2.31
C ALA A 233 -6.33 -4.13 2.90
N SER A 234 -5.89 -5.38 2.89
CA SER A 234 -4.53 -5.74 3.31
C SER A 234 -3.46 -5.46 2.24
N ALA A 235 -3.86 -4.96 1.07
CA ALA A 235 -2.97 -4.39 0.06
C ALA A 235 -2.37 -3.06 0.54
N SER A 236 -1.45 -2.49 -0.24
CA SER A 236 -0.77 -1.23 0.07
C SER A 236 -0.84 -0.30 -1.13
N GLU A 237 -0.79 1.00 -0.87
CA GLU A 237 -0.94 2.08 -1.86
C GLU A 237 0.00 3.24 -1.47
N ASP A 238 0.81 3.73 -2.38
CA ASP A 238 1.80 4.77 -2.05
C ASP A 238 1.19 6.18 -1.88
N PHE A 239 -0.08 6.38 -2.27
CA PHE A 239 -0.87 7.56 -1.89
C PHE A 239 -0.91 7.76 -0.37
N ALA A 240 -0.70 6.71 0.42
CA ALA A 240 -0.49 6.79 1.86
C ALA A 240 0.58 7.81 2.25
N THR A 241 1.63 7.97 1.43
CA THR A 241 2.70 8.95 1.66
C THR A 241 2.21 10.41 1.48
N ILE A 242 1.21 10.63 0.62
CA ILE A 242 0.50 11.89 0.48
C ILE A 242 -0.41 12.12 1.69
N ALA A 243 -1.15 11.09 2.10
CA ALA A 243 -2.11 11.15 3.21
C ALA A 243 -1.44 11.41 4.58
N GLU A 244 -0.16 11.09 4.75
CA GLU A 244 0.62 11.49 5.93
C GLU A 244 0.91 13.01 5.99
N ARG A 245 0.68 13.76 4.92
CA ARG A 245 1.09 15.18 4.80
C ARG A 245 -0.07 16.16 4.82
N VAL A 246 -1.19 15.78 4.24
CA VAL A 246 -2.40 16.62 4.17
C VAL A 246 -3.63 15.75 4.43
N PRO A 247 -4.73 16.32 4.95
CA PRO A 247 -6.02 15.63 5.03
C PRO A 247 -6.35 15.00 3.69
N SER A 248 -6.62 13.71 3.68
CA SER A 248 -6.75 12.95 2.43
C SER A 248 -7.86 11.91 2.50
N VAL A 249 -8.47 11.68 1.36
CA VAL A 249 -9.47 10.62 1.17
C VAL A 249 -9.05 9.72 0.03
N PHE A 250 -9.15 8.43 0.28
CA PHE A 250 -8.96 7.39 -0.73
C PHE A 250 -10.15 6.44 -0.70
N MET A 251 -10.72 6.16 -1.86
CA MET A 251 -11.87 5.26 -1.98
C MET A 251 -11.63 4.24 -3.08
N TYR A 252 -12.27 3.08 -2.97
CA TYR A 252 -12.42 2.18 -4.10
C TYR A 252 -13.74 2.44 -4.81
N LEU A 253 -13.68 2.51 -6.13
CA LEU A 253 -14.85 2.58 -7.00
C LEU A 253 -14.96 1.28 -7.81
N SER A 254 -16.04 0.53 -7.64
CA SER A 254 -16.19 -0.76 -8.30
C SER A 254 -16.34 -0.63 -9.81
N ALA A 255 -15.48 -1.33 -10.54
CA ALA A 255 -15.45 -1.48 -11.98
C ALA A 255 -15.58 -2.96 -12.37
N GLY A 256 -16.35 -3.74 -11.61
CA GLY A 256 -16.49 -5.17 -11.79
C GLY A 256 -17.54 -5.56 -12.79
N TYR A 257 -17.64 -6.86 -13.02
CA TYR A 257 -18.70 -7.50 -13.81
C TYR A 257 -19.40 -8.56 -12.96
N MET A 258 -20.72 -8.68 -13.08
CA MET A 258 -21.51 -9.68 -12.36
C MET A 258 -21.49 -11.09 -12.99
N ASP A 259 -20.82 -11.24 -14.12
CA ASP A 259 -20.64 -12.51 -14.86
C ASP A 259 -19.19 -13.03 -14.79
N GLU A 260 -18.85 -13.99 -15.64
CA GLU A 260 -17.51 -14.64 -15.67
C GLU A 260 -16.33 -13.66 -15.95
N ARG A 261 -16.60 -12.48 -16.47
CA ARG A 261 -15.58 -11.43 -16.64
C ARG A 261 -15.04 -10.93 -15.31
N GLY A 262 -15.85 -11.03 -14.24
CA GLY A 262 -15.45 -10.67 -12.88
C GLY A 262 -14.67 -11.76 -12.12
N ASP A 263 -14.35 -12.92 -12.73
CA ASP A 263 -13.69 -14.01 -12.03
C ASP A 263 -12.17 -13.80 -11.83
N ALA A 264 -11.55 -13.00 -12.68
CA ALA A 264 -10.11 -12.70 -12.58
C ALA A 264 -9.88 -11.48 -11.68
N PRO A 265 -9.11 -11.62 -10.59
CA PRO A 265 -8.79 -10.49 -9.72
C PRO A 265 -7.77 -9.55 -10.38
N ALA A 266 -7.58 -8.35 -9.79
CA ALA A 266 -6.48 -7.45 -10.14
C ALA A 266 -5.13 -8.20 -10.15
N HIS A 267 -4.20 -7.75 -10.99
CA HIS A 267 -2.89 -8.35 -11.27
C HIS A 267 -2.96 -9.71 -12.03
N ASN A 268 -4.13 -10.24 -12.30
CA ASN A 268 -4.27 -11.39 -13.19
C ASN A 268 -4.24 -10.91 -14.65
N PRO A 269 -3.54 -11.61 -15.58
CA PRO A 269 -3.50 -11.21 -16.99
C PRO A 269 -4.85 -11.28 -17.73
N LYS A 270 -5.87 -11.86 -17.11
CA LYS A 270 -7.25 -11.96 -17.63
C LYS A 270 -8.21 -10.99 -16.96
N VAL A 271 -7.74 -10.12 -16.06
CA VAL A 271 -8.60 -9.14 -15.39
C VAL A 271 -9.30 -8.26 -16.41
N GLN A 272 -10.55 -7.94 -16.12
CA GLN A 272 -11.35 -7.00 -16.91
C GLN A 272 -11.96 -5.97 -15.97
N PHE A 273 -11.94 -4.72 -16.42
CA PHE A 273 -12.60 -3.61 -15.77
C PHE A 273 -13.73 -3.09 -16.65
N ASN A 274 -14.85 -2.74 -16.04
CA ASN A 274 -16.01 -2.22 -16.75
C ASN A 274 -15.88 -0.71 -16.98
N GLU A 275 -15.81 -0.32 -18.25
CA GLU A 275 -15.62 1.09 -18.66
C GLU A 275 -16.81 1.99 -18.27
N ASP A 276 -17.99 1.44 -17.95
CA ASP A 276 -19.13 2.21 -17.45
C ASP A 276 -18.84 2.97 -16.17
N VAL A 277 -17.76 2.60 -15.45
CA VAL A 277 -17.27 3.31 -14.26
C VAL A 277 -16.64 4.67 -14.58
N CYS A 278 -16.07 4.86 -15.78
CA CYS A 278 -15.31 6.07 -16.12
C CYS A 278 -16.12 7.37 -16.03
N PRO A 279 -17.35 7.45 -16.59
CA PRO A 279 -18.19 8.65 -16.40
C PRO A 279 -18.53 8.90 -14.93
N ILE A 280 -18.77 7.83 -14.15
CA ILE A 280 -19.11 7.91 -12.73
C ILE A 280 -17.93 8.49 -11.94
N GLY A 281 -16.75 7.88 -12.06
CA GLY A 281 -15.56 8.33 -11.33
C GLY A 281 -15.12 9.75 -11.71
N SER A 282 -15.27 10.12 -13.00
CA SER A 282 -14.98 11.49 -13.45
C SER A 282 -15.95 12.52 -12.84
N ALA A 283 -17.24 12.20 -12.79
CA ALA A 283 -18.24 13.06 -12.18
C ALA A 283 -18.01 13.20 -10.67
N CYS A 284 -17.75 12.11 -9.98
CA CYS A 284 -17.46 12.10 -8.55
C CYS A 284 -16.22 12.96 -8.22
N LEU A 285 -15.10 12.78 -8.94
CA LEU A 285 -13.88 13.59 -8.73
C LEU A 285 -14.15 15.08 -8.93
N ALA A 286 -14.84 15.44 -10.01
CA ALA A 286 -15.13 16.84 -10.31
C ALA A 286 -16.11 17.46 -9.29
N HIS A 287 -17.17 16.75 -8.94
CA HIS A 287 -18.16 17.23 -7.98
C HIS A 287 -17.60 17.39 -6.58
N CYS A 288 -16.88 16.38 -6.07
CA CYS A 288 -16.24 16.47 -4.76
C CYS A 288 -15.26 17.65 -4.68
N ALA A 289 -14.47 17.90 -5.75
CA ALA A 289 -13.57 19.04 -5.78
C ALA A 289 -14.33 20.39 -5.71
N VAL A 290 -15.41 20.54 -6.46
CA VAL A 290 -16.25 21.77 -6.43
C VAL A 290 -16.87 21.99 -5.06
N ARG A 291 -17.54 20.96 -4.53
CA ARG A 291 -18.24 21.04 -3.24
C ARG A 291 -17.28 21.35 -2.09
N TRP A 292 -16.11 20.69 -2.07
CA TRP A 292 -15.10 20.94 -1.04
C TRP A 292 -14.58 22.39 -1.09
N LEU A 293 -14.30 22.92 -2.28
CA LEU A 293 -13.86 24.31 -2.44
C LEU A 293 -14.95 25.33 -2.07
N GLU A 294 -16.22 25.00 -2.21
CA GLU A 294 -17.34 25.87 -1.79
C GLU A 294 -17.45 25.96 -0.26
N GLU A 295 -17.18 24.86 0.44
CA GLU A 295 -17.35 24.77 1.90
C GLU A 295 -16.09 25.15 2.69
N HIS A 296 -14.90 25.17 2.04
CA HIS A 296 -13.60 25.47 2.67
C HIS A 296 -12.94 26.74 2.08
N GLN A 297 -13.67 27.85 2.07
CA GLN A 297 -13.19 29.17 1.58
C GLN A 297 -12.34 29.90 2.60
#